data_da48704a809a3043f37b5c0da52812e7
#
_entry.id   da48704a809a3043f37b5c0da52812e7
#
_cell.length_a   1.000
_cell.length_b   1.000
_cell.length_c   1.000
_cell.angle_alpha   90.00
_cell.angle_beta   90.00
_cell.angle_gamma   90.00
#
_symmetry.space_group_name_H-M   'P 1'
#
loop_
_entity.id
_entity.type
_entity.pdbx_description
1 polymer ?
#
loop_
_entity_poly.entity_id
_entity_poly.type
_entity_poly.pdbx_seq_one_letter_code
_entity_poly.pdbx_strand_id
1 'polypeptide(L)'
;EEKAKSQALDLDDMGACLPAKVVIRSGSYEDLDDADILVNAIGRSRKEGETRLDMFGDSMERLKDIIPKIQDTKFRGILISITNPADVVGECLRKALGIERFRCFSTGTSLDSLRIKRILEEKTGYHRNSIEAFCMGEHGDSQIVPLSRVSVGGKPFAKLQKEYPDTLGKITIEDLQDEVRQAGMTVIIGKKSTEFGIGIALSGIVKSIVYDEKRIWPLS
;
A
#
# COMPACT_ATOMS: atom_id res chain seq x y z
N GLU A 1 -8.57 2.67 23.27
CA GLU A 1 -7.35 2.59 24.09
C GLU A 1 -6.88 1.13 24.27
N GLU A 2 -7.72 0.22 24.82
CA GLU A 2 -7.35 -1.19 25.06
C GLU A 2 -6.91 -1.92 23.80
N LYS A 3 -7.60 -1.74 22.67
CA LYS A 3 -7.18 -2.35 21.40
C LYS A 3 -5.78 -1.91 20.98
N ALA A 4 -5.42 -0.65 21.17
CA ALA A 4 -4.10 -0.16 20.82
C ALA A 4 -3.00 -0.79 21.72
N LYS A 5 -3.30 -0.93 23.02
CA LYS A 5 -2.38 -1.61 23.96
C LYS A 5 -2.19 -3.08 23.59
N SER A 6 -3.27 -3.79 23.24
CA SER A 6 -3.20 -5.20 22.83
C SER A 6 -2.41 -5.37 21.52
N GLN A 7 -2.61 -4.48 20.55
CA GLN A 7 -1.85 -4.51 19.29
C GLN A 7 -0.36 -4.20 19.52
N ALA A 8 -0.05 -3.26 20.40
CA ALA A 8 1.34 -2.93 20.73
C ALA A 8 2.02 -4.12 21.42
N LEU A 9 1.33 -4.82 22.33
CA LEU A 9 1.86 -6.00 23.01
C LEU A 9 2.13 -7.14 22.01
N ASP A 10 1.17 -7.46 21.15
CA ASP A 10 1.31 -8.51 20.12
C ASP A 10 2.46 -8.23 19.15
N LEU A 11 2.67 -6.95 18.81
CA LEU A 11 3.80 -6.52 18.00
C LEU A 11 5.13 -6.56 18.77
N ASP A 12 5.13 -6.23 20.07
CA ASP A 12 6.35 -6.23 20.90
C ASP A 12 6.87 -7.65 21.12
N ASP A 13 5.98 -8.65 21.16
CA ASP A 13 6.35 -10.07 21.20
C ASP A 13 7.25 -10.49 20.02
N MET A 14 7.17 -9.82 18.87
CA MET A 14 8.08 -10.03 17.75
C MET A 14 9.50 -9.52 18.04
N GLY A 15 9.67 -8.63 19.03
CA GLY A 15 10.94 -7.95 19.32
C GLY A 15 12.09 -8.92 19.53
N ALA A 16 11.83 -10.11 20.09
CA ALA A 16 12.82 -11.16 20.29
C ALA A 16 13.42 -11.73 18.99
N CYS A 17 12.70 -11.60 17.87
CA CYS A 17 13.12 -12.09 16.55
C CYS A 17 13.68 -10.98 15.63
N LEU A 18 13.68 -9.74 16.08
CA LEU A 18 14.17 -8.61 15.29
C LEU A 18 15.69 -8.46 15.42
N PRO A 19 16.41 -8.03 14.37
CA PRO A 19 17.86 -7.90 14.38
C PRO A 19 18.37 -6.72 15.24
N ALA A 20 17.48 -5.81 15.63
CA ALA A 20 17.78 -4.65 16.44
C ALA A 20 16.73 -4.47 17.53
N LYS A 21 17.14 -3.83 18.64
CA LYS A 21 16.20 -3.47 19.71
C LYS A 21 15.18 -2.45 19.18
N VAL A 22 13.92 -2.81 19.27
CA VAL A 22 12.78 -1.94 18.93
C VAL A 22 11.96 -1.74 20.19
N VAL A 23 11.38 -0.56 20.37
CA VAL A 23 10.42 -0.26 21.43
C VAL A 23 9.07 -0.07 20.79
N ILE A 24 8.11 -0.93 21.10
CA ILE A 24 6.76 -0.89 20.58
C ILE A 24 5.79 -0.60 21.74
N ARG A 25 5.02 0.47 21.62
CA ARG A 25 4.08 0.88 22.66
C ARG A 25 2.85 1.55 22.08
N SER A 26 1.76 1.52 22.83
CA SER A 26 0.64 2.44 22.56
C SER A 26 1.06 3.86 22.95
N GLY A 27 0.59 4.84 22.20
CA GLY A 27 0.91 6.25 22.39
C GLY A 27 -0.33 7.14 22.35
N SER A 28 -0.09 8.43 22.41
CA SER A 28 -1.08 9.49 22.26
C SER A 28 -0.68 10.42 21.11
N TYR A 29 -1.49 11.46 20.83
CA TYR A 29 -1.17 12.41 19.77
C TYR A 29 0.07 13.27 20.09
N GLU A 30 0.38 13.49 21.37
CA GLU A 30 1.57 14.21 21.80
C GLU A 30 2.87 13.52 21.37
N ASP A 31 2.86 12.20 21.21
CA ASP A 31 4.00 11.44 20.69
C ASP A 31 4.34 11.80 19.23
N LEU A 32 3.45 12.49 18.53
CA LEU A 32 3.70 12.98 17.16
C LEU A 32 4.65 14.16 17.10
N ASP A 33 4.90 14.85 18.21
CA ASP A 33 5.78 16.02 18.23
C ASP A 33 7.20 15.69 17.72
N ASP A 34 7.69 14.49 18.00
CA ASP A 34 9.02 14.00 17.62
C ASP A 34 8.97 12.89 16.55
N ALA A 35 7.80 12.59 15.98
CA ALA A 35 7.67 11.50 15.03
C ALA A 35 8.23 11.87 13.64
N ASP A 36 9.10 11.02 13.10
CA ASP A 36 9.61 11.14 11.72
C ASP A 36 8.57 10.70 10.68
N ILE A 37 7.78 9.69 11.00
CA ILE A 37 6.78 9.12 10.09
C ILE A 37 5.48 8.87 10.86
N LEU A 38 4.37 9.39 10.32
CA LEU A 38 3.02 9.10 10.77
C LEU A 38 2.31 8.23 9.73
N VAL A 39 1.80 7.08 10.14
CA VAL A 39 0.98 6.22 9.29
C VAL A 39 -0.50 6.38 9.66
N ASN A 40 -1.29 6.86 8.70
CA ASN A 40 -2.74 6.89 8.83
C ASN A 40 -3.34 5.55 8.38
N ALA A 41 -3.85 4.79 9.34
CA ALA A 41 -4.52 3.50 9.14
C ALA A 41 -5.96 3.50 9.69
N ILE A 42 -6.58 4.67 9.78
CA ILE A 42 -7.98 4.77 10.22
C ILE A 42 -8.89 4.22 9.12
N GLY A 43 -9.87 3.47 9.49
CA GLY A 43 -10.78 2.93 8.49
C GLY A 43 -11.49 1.68 8.98
N ARG A 44 -12.32 1.15 8.12
CA ARG A 44 -12.91 -0.17 8.27
C ARG A 44 -12.61 -1.03 7.05
N SER A 45 -12.73 -2.33 7.20
CA SER A 45 -12.66 -3.24 6.06
C SER A 45 -13.86 -3.00 5.13
N ARG A 46 -13.64 -3.15 3.83
CA ARG A 46 -14.68 -3.10 2.80
C ARG A 46 -15.61 -4.30 2.97
N LYS A 47 -16.90 -4.08 2.90
CA LYS A 47 -17.90 -5.15 2.88
C LYS A 47 -18.03 -5.73 1.47
N GLU A 48 -18.56 -6.93 1.37
CA GLU A 48 -18.90 -7.55 0.10
C GLU A 48 -19.93 -6.69 -0.65
N GLY A 49 -19.70 -6.47 -1.94
CA GLY A 49 -20.55 -5.62 -2.78
C GLY A 49 -20.27 -4.13 -2.71
N GLU A 50 -19.48 -3.64 -1.74
CA GLU A 50 -19.09 -2.23 -1.68
C GLU A 50 -17.96 -1.92 -2.68
N THR A 51 -17.98 -0.70 -3.22
CA THR A 51 -16.82 -0.10 -3.90
C THR A 51 -15.89 0.57 -2.88
N ARG A 52 -14.70 1.01 -3.31
CA ARG A 52 -13.84 1.82 -2.44
C ARG A 52 -14.44 3.19 -2.14
N LEU A 53 -15.20 3.76 -3.08
CA LEU A 53 -15.85 5.05 -2.91
C LEU A 53 -16.98 5.01 -1.88
N ASP A 54 -17.66 3.88 -1.72
CA ASP A 54 -18.70 3.70 -0.70
C ASP A 54 -18.16 3.86 0.74
N MET A 55 -16.85 3.64 0.91
CA MET A 55 -16.18 3.83 2.20
C MET A 55 -15.79 5.30 2.46
N PHE A 56 -15.94 6.18 1.47
CA PHE A 56 -15.47 7.55 1.57
C PHE A 56 -16.13 8.34 2.71
N GLY A 57 -17.45 8.22 2.86
CA GLY A 57 -18.19 8.87 3.92
C GLY A 57 -17.66 8.53 5.32
N ASP A 58 -17.50 7.22 5.60
CA ASP A 58 -16.96 6.73 6.86
C ASP A 58 -15.52 7.22 7.11
N SER A 59 -14.71 7.25 6.07
CA SER A 59 -13.33 7.72 6.16
C SER A 59 -13.28 9.23 6.45
N MET A 60 -14.13 10.03 5.80
CA MET A 60 -14.21 11.47 6.03
C MET A 60 -14.68 11.82 7.45
N GLU A 61 -15.64 11.10 8.00
CA GLU A 61 -16.07 11.27 9.39
C GLU A 61 -14.91 11.09 10.37
N ARG A 62 -14.14 10.02 10.16
CA ARG A 62 -12.95 9.74 10.98
C ARG A 62 -11.85 10.79 10.79
N LEU A 63 -11.65 11.28 9.58
CA LEU A 63 -10.69 12.36 9.30
C LEU A 63 -11.04 13.65 10.03
N LYS A 64 -12.34 14.02 10.11
CA LYS A 64 -12.80 15.18 10.89
C LYS A 64 -12.40 15.11 12.37
N ASP A 65 -12.36 13.90 12.93
CA ASP A 65 -11.96 13.70 14.33
C ASP A 65 -10.43 13.79 14.52
N ILE A 66 -9.63 13.25 13.59
CA ILE A 66 -8.18 13.16 13.78
C ILE A 66 -7.40 14.38 13.27
N ILE A 67 -7.88 15.07 12.23
CA ILE A 67 -7.19 16.21 11.65
C ILE A 67 -6.89 17.30 12.70
N PRO A 68 -7.86 17.79 13.50
CA PRO A 68 -7.58 18.77 14.54
C PRO A 68 -6.54 18.29 15.54
N LYS A 69 -6.60 17.02 15.94
CA LYS A 69 -5.65 16.44 16.90
C LYS A 69 -4.21 16.41 16.36
N ILE A 70 -4.05 16.14 15.06
CA ILE A 70 -2.73 16.20 14.41
C ILE A 70 -2.27 17.69 14.30
N GLN A 71 -3.17 18.61 13.97
CA GLN A 71 -2.85 20.03 13.86
C GLN A 71 -2.38 20.63 15.18
N ASP A 72 -2.87 20.14 16.31
CA ASP A 72 -2.48 20.56 17.65
C ASP A 72 -1.07 20.08 18.05
N THR A 73 -0.46 19.19 17.27
CA THR A 73 0.90 18.69 17.50
C THR A 73 1.96 19.52 16.73
N LYS A 74 3.23 19.31 17.08
CA LYS A 74 4.37 19.88 16.35
C LYS A 74 4.86 18.98 15.22
N PHE A 75 4.05 18.00 14.77
CA PHE A 75 4.45 17.06 13.74
C PHE A 75 5.03 17.75 12.49
N ARG A 76 6.22 17.30 12.07
CA ARG A 76 6.92 17.81 10.89
C ARG A 76 7.46 16.67 10.01
N GLY A 77 7.10 15.44 10.32
CA GLY A 77 7.53 14.24 9.62
C GLY A 77 6.82 14.00 8.28
N ILE A 78 6.88 12.79 7.82
CA ILE A 78 6.21 12.29 6.60
C ILE A 78 4.92 11.57 7.00
N LEU A 79 3.80 11.92 6.38
CA LEU A 79 2.52 11.26 6.58
C LEU A 79 2.23 10.29 5.43
N ILE A 80 2.02 9.02 5.75
CA ILE A 80 1.67 7.98 4.78
C ILE A 80 0.28 7.45 5.11
N SER A 81 -0.67 7.51 4.15
CA SER A 81 -2.01 6.96 4.34
C SER A 81 -2.16 5.60 3.66
N ILE A 82 -2.71 4.63 4.40
CA ILE A 82 -3.13 3.32 3.86
C ILE A 82 -4.66 3.16 3.89
N THR A 83 -5.37 4.21 4.29
CA THR A 83 -6.84 4.20 4.43
C THR A 83 -7.52 4.38 3.07
N ASN A 84 -8.49 3.51 2.78
CA ASN A 84 -9.30 3.62 1.56
C ASN A 84 -10.44 4.64 1.68
N PRO A 85 -10.81 5.32 0.57
CA PRO A 85 -10.15 5.32 -0.75
C PRO A 85 -8.79 6.01 -0.70
N ALA A 86 -7.73 5.27 -1.03
CA ALA A 86 -6.36 5.65 -0.69
C ALA A 86 -5.95 7.02 -1.24
N ASP A 87 -6.18 7.24 -2.53
CA ASP A 87 -5.77 8.47 -3.21
C ASP A 87 -6.52 9.70 -2.68
N VAL A 88 -7.83 9.54 -2.46
CA VAL A 88 -8.69 10.63 -1.98
C VAL A 88 -8.40 10.98 -0.53
N VAL A 89 -8.26 9.97 0.34
CA VAL A 89 -7.96 10.16 1.77
C VAL A 89 -6.58 10.79 1.94
N GLY A 90 -5.57 10.33 1.19
CA GLY A 90 -4.23 10.94 1.20
C GLY A 90 -4.26 12.42 0.82
N GLU A 91 -4.96 12.78 -0.25
CA GLU A 91 -5.07 14.16 -0.69
C GLU A 91 -5.90 15.04 0.27
N CYS A 92 -6.96 14.48 0.87
CA CYS A 92 -7.73 15.18 1.91
C CYS A 92 -6.88 15.51 3.14
N LEU A 93 -6.09 14.55 3.63
CA LEU A 93 -5.16 14.76 4.73
C LEU A 93 -4.12 15.83 4.38
N ARG A 94 -3.50 15.72 3.21
CA ARG A 94 -2.50 16.66 2.74
C ARG A 94 -3.01 18.09 2.74
N LYS A 95 -4.19 18.32 2.14
CA LYS A 95 -4.81 19.65 2.06
C LYS A 95 -5.23 20.19 3.41
N ALA A 96 -5.88 19.37 4.23
CA ALA A 96 -6.38 19.79 5.53
C ALA A 96 -5.26 20.12 6.52
N LEU A 97 -4.13 19.41 6.45
CA LEU A 97 -2.98 19.64 7.31
C LEU A 97 -1.97 20.66 6.71
N GLY A 98 -2.16 21.09 5.46
CA GLY A 98 -1.25 22.02 4.79
C GLY A 98 0.14 21.43 4.53
N ILE A 99 0.24 20.09 4.39
CA ILE A 99 1.53 19.41 4.20
C ILE A 99 1.87 19.38 2.71
N GLU A 100 3.14 19.54 2.37
CA GLU A 100 3.65 19.45 1.01
C GLU A 100 3.51 18.04 0.43
N ARG A 101 3.29 17.94 -0.89
CA ARG A 101 2.99 16.65 -1.55
C ARG A 101 4.04 15.57 -1.32
N PHE A 102 5.31 15.91 -1.29
CA PHE A 102 6.39 14.94 -1.07
C PHE A 102 6.50 14.46 0.39
N ARG A 103 5.74 15.06 1.31
CA ARG A 103 5.68 14.69 2.72
C ARG A 103 4.32 14.11 3.16
N CYS A 104 3.31 14.12 2.28
CA CYS A 104 2.01 13.52 2.56
C CYS A 104 1.48 12.83 1.31
N PHE A 105 1.38 11.51 1.37
CA PHE A 105 0.95 10.67 0.25
C PHE A 105 0.29 9.38 0.75
N SER A 106 -0.36 8.68 -0.16
CA SER A 106 -0.87 7.33 0.12
C SER A 106 0.02 6.25 -0.49
N THR A 107 -0.19 5.00 -0.07
CA THR A 107 0.50 3.85 -0.64
C THR A 107 0.13 3.58 -2.10
N GLY A 108 -0.88 4.26 -2.63
CA GLY A 108 -1.29 4.15 -4.02
C GLY A 108 -1.43 2.69 -4.48
N THR A 109 -0.85 2.38 -5.63
CA THR A 109 -0.85 1.04 -6.22
C THR A 109 0.35 0.16 -5.81
N SER A 110 1.02 0.48 -4.68
CA SER A 110 2.19 -0.30 -4.23
C SER A 110 1.85 -1.77 -3.97
N LEU A 111 0.74 -2.05 -3.28
CA LEU A 111 0.28 -3.43 -3.06
C LEU A 111 -0.13 -4.12 -4.37
N ASP A 112 -0.79 -3.40 -5.26
CA ASP A 112 -1.20 -3.94 -6.56
C ASP A 112 0.03 -4.30 -7.41
N SER A 113 1.11 -3.53 -7.27
CA SER A 113 2.40 -3.81 -7.90
C SER A 113 3.10 -5.05 -7.33
N LEU A 114 2.88 -5.39 -6.08
CA LEU A 114 3.31 -6.69 -5.54
C LEU A 114 2.44 -7.85 -6.07
N ARG A 115 1.15 -7.61 -6.24
CA ARG A 115 0.21 -8.59 -6.79
C ARG A 115 0.52 -8.95 -8.24
N ILE A 116 0.78 -7.95 -9.10
CA ILE A 116 1.14 -8.22 -10.50
C ILE A 116 2.44 -9.03 -10.62
N LYS A 117 3.43 -8.79 -9.76
CA LYS A 117 4.66 -9.60 -9.73
C LYS A 117 4.37 -11.06 -9.36
N ARG A 118 3.49 -11.32 -8.38
CA ARG A 118 3.04 -12.69 -8.04
C ARG A 118 2.31 -13.36 -9.20
N ILE A 119 1.38 -12.65 -9.84
CA ILE A 119 0.62 -13.16 -10.98
C ILE A 119 1.57 -13.52 -12.15
N LEU A 120 2.52 -12.66 -12.44
CA LEU A 120 3.50 -12.92 -13.49
C LEU A 120 4.43 -14.07 -13.13
N GLU A 121 4.82 -14.26 -11.85
CA GLU A 121 5.57 -15.43 -11.39
C GLU A 121 4.79 -16.73 -11.68
N GLU A 122 3.49 -16.77 -11.36
CA GLU A 122 2.63 -17.92 -11.60
C GLU A 122 2.51 -18.25 -13.11
N LYS A 123 2.46 -17.22 -13.95
CA LYS A 123 2.32 -17.38 -15.41
C LYS A 123 3.64 -17.68 -16.14
N THR A 124 4.74 -17.15 -15.63
CA THR A 124 6.05 -17.27 -16.32
C THR A 124 6.96 -18.33 -15.73
N GLY A 125 6.72 -18.75 -14.48
CA GLY A 125 7.60 -19.61 -13.71
C GLY A 125 8.88 -18.95 -13.20
N TYR A 126 9.08 -17.65 -13.48
CA TYR A 126 10.23 -16.89 -12.96
C TYR A 126 9.92 -16.30 -11.59
N HIS A 127 10.89 -16.33 -10.69
CA HIS A 127 10.74 -15.77 -9.35
C HIS A 127 10.42 -14.28 -9.40
N ARG A 128 9.45 -13.82 -8.60
CA ARG A 128 8.96 -12.44 -8.56
C ARG A 128 10.02 -11.36 -8.36
N ASN A 129 11.16 -11.69 -7.74
CA ASN A 129 12.28 -10.75 -7.58
C ASN A 129 13.02 -10.48 -8.89
N SER A 130 12.84 -11.35 -9.91
CA SER A 130 13.38 -11.14 -11.25
C SER A 130 12.38 -10.43 -12.19
N ILE A 131 11.20 -10.04 -11.66
CA ILE A 131 10.14 -9.41 -12.42
C ILE A 131 10.07 -7.93 -12.04
N GLU A 132 10.24 -7.05 -13.03
CA GLU A 132 9.95 -5.63 -12.90
C GLU A 132 8.57 -5.36 -13.47
N ALA A 133 7.65 -4.90 -12.62
CA ALA A 133 6.28 -4.57 -12.99
C ALA A 133 5.68 -3.61 -11.96
N PHE A 134 4.84 -2.70 -12.44
CA PHE A 134 4.09 -1.76 -11.62
C PHE A 134 2.64 -1.72 -12.08
N CYS A 135 1.72 -1.52 -11.12
CA CYS A 135 0.40 -0.99 -11.38
C CYS A 135 0.44 0.53 -11.21
N MET A 136 -0.29 1.27 -12.02
CA MET A 136 -0.31 2.73 -12.02
C MET A 136 -1.73 3.25 -12.09
N GLY A 137 -1.91 4.54 -11.78
CA GLY A 137 -3.21 5.21 -11.74
C GLY A 137 -3.84 5.14 -10.35
N GLU A 138 -5.16 5.16 -10.29
CA GLU A 138 -5.92 5.08 -9.06
C GLU A 138 -5.73 3.71 -8.36
N HIS A 139 -5.63 3.70 -7.04
CA HIS A 139 -5.77 2.45 -6.26
C HIS A 139 -7.25 2.02 -6.27
N GLY A 140 -7.71 1.49 -7.38
CA GLY A 140 -9.11 1.18 -7.64
C GLY A 140 -9.31 0.33 -8.88
N ASP A 141 -10.51 0.41 -9.43
CA ASP A 141 -10.89 -0.39 -10.59
C ASP A 141 -10.35 0.18 -11.92
N SER A 142 -9.92 1.45 -11.90
CA SER A 142 -9.30 2.13 -13.04
C SER A 142 -7.78 2.01 -13.13
N GLN A 143 -7.14 1.28 -12.19
CA GLN A 143 -5.71 1.02 -12.25
C GLN A 143 -5.30 0.28 -13.54
N ILE A 144 -4.10 0.55 -14.02
CA ILE A 144 -3.55 -0.06 -15.22
C ILE A 144 -2.24 -0.80 -14.95
N VAL A 145 -1.97 -1.82 -15.77
CA VAL A 145 -0.66 -2.48 -15.86
C VAL A 145 0.01 -2.05 -17.16
N PRO A 146 0.98 -1.12 -17.15
CA PRO A 146 1.65 -0.69 -18.37
C PRO A 146 2.63 -1.78 -18.86
N LEU A 147 2.21 -2.64 -19.79
CA LEU A 147 3.04 -3.75 -20.30
C LEU A 147 4.40 -3.30 -20.83
N SER A 148 4.50 -2.09 -21.34
CA SER A 148 5.78 -1.50 -21.79
C SER A 148 6.81 -1.37 -20.65
N ARG A 149 6.38 -1.45 -19.40
CA ARG A 149 7.22 -1.39 -18.20
C ARG A 149 7.37 -2.74 -17.51
N VAL A 150 6.83 -3.82 -18.09
CA VAL A 150 6.99 -5.16 -17.56
C VAL A 150 8.20 -5.82 -18.19
N SER A 151 9.12 -6.30 -17.36
CA SER A 151 10.28 -7.10 -17.81
C SER A 151 10.54 -8.27 -16.83
N VAL A 152 11.17 -9.30 -17.35
CA VAL A 152 11.62 -10.47 -16.59
C VAL A 152 13.10 -10.66 -16.84
N GLY A 153 13.92 -10.57 -15.79
CA GLY A 153 15.38 -10.63 -15.92
C GLY A 153 15.94 -9.57 -16.87
N GLY A 154 15.32 -8.38 -16.91
CA GLY A 154 15.68 -7.28 -17.83
C GLY A 154 15.15 -7.44 -19.26
N LYS A 155 14.52 -8.57 -19.60
CA LYS A 155 13.92 -8.80 -20.91
C LYS A 155 12.50 -8.25 -20.95
N PRO A 156 12.15 -7.35 -21.88
CA PRO A 156 10.78 -6.84 -22.00
C PRO A 156 9.76 -7.96 -22.21
N PHE A 157 8.65 -7.90 -21.50
CA PHE A 157 7.61 -8.93 -21.56
C PHE A 157 7.07 -9.15 -22.97
N ALA A 158 6.92 -8.08 -23.76
CA ALA A 158 6.50 -8.16 -25.16
C ALA A 158 7.47 -8.99 -26.04
N LYS A 159 8.76 -9.10 -25.69
CA LYS A 159 9.69 -10.00 -26.37
C LYS A 159 9.46 -11.44 -25.95
N LEU A 160 9.23 -11.69 -24.66
CA LEU A 160 8.92 -13.02 -24.16
C LEU A 160 7.61 -13.55 -24.77
N GLN A 161 6.60 -12.70 -24.94
CA GLN A 161 5.34 -13.08 -25.61
C GLN A 161 5.57 -13.55 -27.05
N LYS A 162 6.49 -12.91 -27.79
CA LYS A 162 6.85 -13.32 -29.16
C LYS A 162 7.66 -14.63 -29.22
N GLU A 163 8.49 -14.87 -28.21
CA GLU A 163 9.31 -16.08 -28.13
C GLU A 163 8.51 -17.30 -27.66
N TYR A 164 7.48 -17.05 -26.85
CA TYR A 164 6.60 -18.10 -26.29
C TYR A 164 5.13 -17.83 -26.67
N PRO A 165 4.78 -17.87 -27.98
CA PRO A 165 3.46 -17.44 -28.46
C PRO A 165 2.32 -18.31 -27.93
N ASP A 166 2.58 -19.61 -27.73
CA ASP A 166 1.57 -20.57 -27.27
C ASP A 166 1.24 -20.49 -25.79
N THR A 167 2.09 -19.82 -24.99
CA THR A 167 1.95 -19.66 -23.55
C THR A 167 1.85 -18.18 -23.18
N LEU A 168 2.98 -17.48 -23.09
CA LEU A 168 3.03 -16.08 -22.68
C LEU A 168 2.36 -15.13 -23.70
N GLY A 169 2.39 -15.49 -25.00
CA GLY A 169 1.74 -14.73 -26.05
C GLY A 169 0.21 -14.66 -25.93
N LYS A 170 -0.39 -15.57 -25.19
CA LYS A 170 -1.84 -15.59 -24.92
C LYS A 170 -2.26 -14.74 -23.74
N ILE A 171 -1.32 -14.24 -22.95
CA ILE A 171 -1.60 -13.39 -21.78
C ILE A 171 -1.93 -11.99 -22.29
N THR A 172 -3.13 -11.51 -22.01
CA THR A 172 -3.55 -10.17 -22.35
C THR A 172 -3.32 -9.20 -21.20
N ILE A 173 -3.32 -7.91 -21.50
CA ILE A 173 -3.28 -6.84 -20.48
C ILE A 173 -4.52 -6.90 -19.61
N GLU A 174 -5.65 -7.11 -20.22
CA GLU A 174 -6.97 -7.19 -19.57
C GLU A 174 -6.97 -8.30 -18.53
N ASP A 175 -6.52 -9.50 -18.89
CA ASP A 175 -6.42 -10.63 -17.95
C ASP A 175 -5.56 -10.26 -16.73
N LEU A 176 -4.39 -9.66 -16.96
CA LEU A 176 -3.49 -9.26 -15.86
C LEU A 176 -4.12 -8.19 -14.95
N GLN A 177 -4.80 -7.22 -15.53
CA GLN A 177 -5.46 -6.16 -14.76
C GLN A 177 -6.63 -6.72 -13.94
N ASP A 178 -7.44 -7.60 -14.54
CA ASP A 178 -8.56 -8.22 -13.85
C ASP A 178 -8.10 -9.10 -12.70
N GLU A 179 -7.06 -9.91 -12.88
CA GLU A 179 -6.51 -10.73 -11.81
C GLU A 179 -5.98 -9.86 -10.63
N VAL A 180 -5.34 -8.72 -10.92
CA VAL A 180 -4.88 -7.79 -9.89
C VAL A 180 -6.06 -7.19 -9.13
N ARG A 181 -7.11 -6.74 -9.84
CA ARG A 181 -8.33 -6.16 -9.23
C ARG A 181 -9.02 -7.18 -8.33
N GLN A 182 -9.18 -8.41 -8.83
CA GLN A 182 -9.86 -9.51 -8.11
C GLN A 182 -9.08 -9.96 -6.88
N ALA A 183 -7.74 -9.90 -6.89
CA ALA A 183 -6.91 -10.36 -5.78
C ALA A 183 -7.29 -9.70 -4.44
N GLY A 184 -7.63 -8.41 -4.44
CA GLY A 184 -8.08 -7.71 -3.24
C GLY A 184 -9.42 -8.24 -2.72
N MET A 185 -10.35 -8.49 -3.63
CA MET A 185 -11.69 -9.01 -3.28
C MET A 185 -11.64 -10.44 -2.77
N THR A 186 -10.82 -11.29 -3.40
CA THR A 186 -10.59 -12.68 -2.94
C THR A 186 -10.13 -12.72 -1.49
N VAL A 187 -9.19 -11.84 -1.11
CA VAL A 187 -8.71 -11.76 0.28
C VAL A 187 -9.83 -11.28 1.23
N ILE A 188 -10.62 -10.28 0.82
CA ILE A 188 -11.71 -9.75 1.64
C ILE A 188 -12.81 -10.80 1.87
N ILE A 189 -13.20 -11.54 0.83
CA ILE A 189 -14.18 -12.61 0.94
C ILE A 189 -13.66 -13.70 1.89
N GLY A 190 -12.41 -14.13 1.74
CA GLY A 190 -11.82 -15.23 2.51
C GLY A 190 -11.51 -14.89 3.97
N LYS A 191 -10.97 -13.70 4.26
CA LYS A 191 -10.49 -13.36 5.61
C LYS A 191 -10.92 -11.97 6.12
N LYS A 192 -11.82 -11.29 5.42
CA LYS A 192 -12.46 -10.00 5.77
C LYS A 192 -11.57 -8.77 5.64
N SER A 193 -10.25 -8.87 5.75
CA SER A 193 -9.32 -7.73 5.67
C SER A 193 -8.01 -8.09 4.97
N THR A 194 -7.42 -7.13 4.30
CA THR A 194 -6.04 -7.20 3.79
C THR A 194 -5.12 -6.59 4.84
N GLU A 195 -4.13 -7.34 5.29
CA GLU A 195 -3.22 -6.94 6.38
C GLU A 195 -1.75 -7.14 5.98
N PHE A 196 -1.33 -8.40 5.73
CA PHE A 196 0.07 -8.74 5.47
C PHE A 196 0.63 -8.06 4.20
N GLY A 197 -0.14 -8.06 3.12
CA GLY A 197 0.29 -7.49 1.85
C GLY A 197 0.50 -5.97 1.93
N ILE A 198 -0.44 -5.26 2.57
CA ILE A 198 -0.28 -3.81 2.76
C ILE A 198 0.79 -3.50 3.79
N GLY A 199 0.92 -4.31 4.84
CA GLY A 199 1.96 -4.17 5.85
C GLY A 199 3.37 -4.26 5.26
N ILE A 200 3.63 -5.25 4.39
CA ILE A 200 4.95 -5.40 3.75
C ILE A 200 5.21 -4.30 2.70
N ALA A 201 4.18 -3.85 1.96
CA ALA A 201 4.32 -2.73 1.04
C ALA A 201 4.69 -1.44 1.79
N LEU A 202 3.97 -1.13 2.87
CA LEU A 202 4.26 0.00 3.75
C LEU A 202 5.66 -0.10 4.36
N SER A 203 6.04 -1.26 4.89
CA SER A 203 7.37 -1.50 5.45
C SER A 203 8.48 -1.22 4.42
N GLY A 204 8.28 -1.64 3.15
CA GLY A 204 9.21 -1.34 2.07
C GLY A 204 9.33 0.16 1.77
N ILE A 205 8.20 0.89 1.78
CA ILE A 205 8.18 2.34 1.59
C ILE A 205 8.91 3.05 2.75
N VAL A 206 8.58 2.70 3.99
CA VAL A 206 9.21 3.26 5.19
C VAL A 206 10.71 2.98 5.19
N LYS A 207 11.12 1.75 4.87
CA LYS A 207 12.54 1.39 4.73
C LYS A 207 13.24 2.27 3.70
N SER A 208 12.62 2.47 2.54
CA SER A 208 13.20 3.31 1.47
C SER A 208 13.37 4.77 1.89
N ILE A 209 12.50 5.28 2.75
CA ILE A 209 12.61 6.63 3.32
C ILE A 209 13.75 6.68 4.35
N VAL A 210 13.73 5.78 5.32
CA VAL A 210 14.69 5.77 6.45
C VAL A 210 16.13 5.58 5.98
N TYR A 211 16.32 4.72 4.96
CA TYR A 211 17.67 4.43 4.41
C TYR A 211 18.01 5.25 3.16
N ASP A 212 17.15 6.17 2.75
CA ASP A 212 17.34 6.98 1.53
C ASP A 212 17.69 6.13 0.29
N GLU A 213 16.98 5.01 0.10
CA GLU A 213 17.31 3.99 -0.91
C GLU A 213 17.18 4.50 -2.36
N LYS A 214 16.64 5.70 -2.59
CA LYS A 214 16.34 6.24 -3.95
C LYS A 214 15.48 5.31 -4.81
N ARG A 215 14.66 4.51 -4.17
CA ARG A 215 13.78 3.53 -4.81
C ARG A 215 12.52 4.20 -5.35
N ILE A 216 12.06 3.75 -6.52
CA ILE A 216 10.81 4.21 -7.11
C ILE A 216 9.65 3.37 -6.56
N TRP A 217 8.61 4.06 -6.07
CA TRP A 217 7.37 3.47 -5.59
C TRP A 217 6.17 4.09 -6.30
N PRO A 218 5.13 3.30 -6.67
CA PRO A 218 3.89 3.81 -7.25
C PRO A 218 2.96 4.32 -6.14
N LEU A 219 3.22 5.52 -5.68
CA LEU A 219 2.48 6.23 -4.62
C LEU A 219 1.46 7.21 -5.22
N SER A 220 0.53 7.73 -4.41
CA SER A 220 -0.42 8.77 -4.80
C SER A 220 -0.52 9.89 -3.78
#